data_f638a98a7c3840dfc3e12675cfd1d469
#
_entry.id   f638a98a7c3840dfc3e12675cfd1d469
#
_cell.length_a   1.000
_cell.length_b   1.000
_cell.length_c   1.000
_cell.angle_alpha   90.00
_cell.angle_beta   90.00
_cell.angle_gamma   90.00
#
_symmetry.space_group_name_H-M   'P 1'
#
loop_
_entity.id
_entity.type
_entity.pdbx_description
1 polymer ?
#
loop_
_entity_poly.entity_id
_entity_poly.type
_entity_poly.pdbx_seq_one_letter_code
_entity_poly.pdbx_strand_id
1 'polypeptide(L)'
;MKYIFKRLDKSEITPQLFQQIVDVENAEGDGYTKQQLESIWLADPKDDNFVCMHGEKVVGHISVNPLSKRRNGSVFVINLVVLPSYRRQGIAQNLILTAVKFYIKKSTKLPMSITVDKDNLPAIKLYQKVGFEIKQPICEIDQDDEQYILDGKLENIEKTIENITSESCCK
;
A
#
# COMPACT_ATOMS: atom_id res chain seq x y z
N MET A 1 6.36 -4.28 22.28
CA MET A 1 6.34 -2.95 21.65
C MET A 1 5.16 -2.84 20.71
N LYS A 2 4.53 -1.66 20.60
CA LYS A 2 3.33 -1.41 19.77
C LYS A 2 3.76 -0.97 18.37
N TYR A 3 3.06 -1.43 17.31
CA TYR A 3 3.23 -0.91 15.96
C TYR A 3 2.65 0.50 15.86
N ILE A 4 3.35 1.39 15.13
CA ILE A 4 2.91 2.75 14.84
C ILE A 4 2.76 2.87 13.32
N PHE A 5 1.56 3.25 12.87
CA PHE A 5 1.26 3.49 11.48
C PHE A 5 1.12 4.99 11.24
N LYS A 6 1.87 5.55 10.31
CA LYS A 6 1.80 6.99 10.02
C LYS A 6 2.06 7.29 8.55
N ARG A 7 1.48 8.40 8.06
CA ARG A 7 1.89 9.05 6.82
C ARG A 7 3.23 9.76 7.07
N LEU A 8 4.10 9.73 6.09
CA LEU A 8 5.34 10.50 6.10
C LEU A 8 5.14 11.81 5.35
N ASP A 9 5.43 12.92 6.00
CA ASP A 9 5.65 14.18 5.30
C ASP A 9 7.08 14.23 4.76
N LYS A 10 7.26 14.87 3.61
CA LYS A 10 8.59 14.95 2.96
C LYS A 10 9.67 15.54 3.86
N SER A 11 9.29 16.49 4.71
CA SER A 11 10.19 17.10 5.71
C SER A 11 10.65 16.15 6.81
N GLU A 12 9.94 15.03 7.02
CA GLU A 12 10.29 14.01 8.02
C GLU A 12 11.28 12.96 7.47
N ILE A 13 11.48 12.93 6.15
CA ILE A 13 12.31 11.90 5.50
C ILE A 13 13.78 12.28 5.63
N THR A 14 14.39 11.82 6.72
CA THR A 14 15.83 11.88 6.90
C THR A 14 16.55 10.85 6.01
N PRO A 15 17.83 11.02 5.67
CA PRO A 15 18.60 10.02 4.91
C PRO A 15 18.57 8.63 5.56
N GLN A 16 18.54 8.57 6.88
CA GLN A 16 18.48 7.31 7.63
C GLN A 16 17.11 6.65 7.51
N LEU A 17 16.02 7.41 7.63
CA LEU A 17 14.65 6.91 7.44
C LEU A 17 14.46 6.44 6.00
N PHE A 18 14.94 7.21 5.03
CA PHE A 18 14.90 6.84 3.63
C PHE A 18 15.61 5.52 3.36
N GLN A 19 16.83 5.32 3.93
CA GLN A 19 17.56 4.06 3.80
C GLN A 19 16.76 2.87 4.35
N GLN A 20 16.09 3.03 5.50
CA GLN A 20 15.24 1.96 6.05
C GLN A 20 14.08 1.60 5.12
N ILE A 21 13.50 2.57 4.42
CA ILE A 21 12.43 2.31 3.45
C ILE A 21 12.99 1.56 2.24
N VAL A 22 14.16 1.97 1.73
CA VAL A 22 14.89 1.24 0.66
C VAL A 22 15.12 -0.22 1.09
N ASP A 23 15.54 -0.46 2.32
CA ASP A 23 15.78 -1.80 2.85
C ASP A 23 14.48 -2.63 2.90
N VAL A 24 13.34 -2.00 3.22
CA VAL A 24 12.02 -2.66 3.20
C VAL A 24 11.60 -3.00 1.78
N GLU A 25 11.74 -2.07 0.84
CA GLU A 25 11.39 -2.27 -0.58
C GLU A 25 12.24 -3.37 -1.23
N ASN A 26 13.49 -3.51 -0.82
CA ASN A 26 14.43 -4.49 -1.33
C ASN A 26 14.44 -5.83 -0.55
N ALA A 27 13.55 -6.02 0.40
CA ALA A 27 13.57 -7.20 1.27
C ALA A 27 13.33 -8.54 0.55
N GLU A 28 12.85 -8.52 -0.69
CA GLU A 28 12.58 -9.70 -1.53
C GLU A 28 13.52 -9.85 -2.72
N GLY A 29 14.52 -8.96 -2.86
CA GLY A 29 15.64 -9.16 -3.78
C GLY A 29 15.55 -8.43 -5.12
N ASP A 30 14.37 -8.11 -5.63
CA ASP A 30 14.16 -7.47 -6.95
C ASP A 30 13.73 -6.01 -6.83
N GLY A 31 14.11 -5.37 -5.75
CA GLY A 31 13.68 -4.01 -5.44
C GLY A 31 14.41 -2.94 -6.24
N TYR A 32 13.92 -1.73 -6.12
CA TYR A 32 14.52 -0.55 -6.72
C TYR A 32 15.87 -0.22 -6.08
N THR A 33 16.84 0.21 -6.89
CA THR A 33 18.05 0.82 -6.34
C THR A 33 17.72 2.09 -5.55
N LYS A 34 18.58 2.46 -4.60
CA LYS A 34 18.42 3.70 -3.84
C LYS A 34 18.19 4.90 -4.76
N GLN A 35 18.94 4.98 -5.86
CA GLN A 35 18.85 6.06 -6.83
C GLN A 35 17.51 6.06 -7.58
N GLN A 36 16.96 4.89 -7.90
CA GLN A 36 15.63 4.78 -8.50
C GLN A 36 14.54 5.21 -7.51
N LEU A 37 14.61 4.77 -6.25
CA LEU A 37 13.67 5.22 -5.22
C LEU A 37 13.78 6.72 -4.93
N GLU A 38 14.99 7.28 -4.90
CA GLU A 38 15.19 8.73 -4.81
C GLU A 38 14.53 9.47 -5.97
N SER A 39 14.68 8.97 -7.21
CA SER A 39 14.07 9.60 -8.39
C SER A 39 12.54 9.49 -8.39
N ILE A 40 11.99 8.38 -7.91
CA ILE A 40 10.53 8.15 -7.85
C ILE A 40 9.91 8.97 -6.69
N TRP A 41 10.53 8.95 -5.52
CA TRP A 41 9.95 9.47 -4.28
C TRP A 41 10.23 10.95 -4.04
N LEU A 42 11.41 11.41 -4.41
CA LEU A 42 11.81 12.81 -4.22
C LEU A 42 11.43 13.67 -5.44
N ALA A 43 11.37 13.08 -6.63
CA ALA A 43 11.06 13.79 -7.86
C ALA A 43 9.55 13.96 -8.11
N ASP A 44 8.69 13.00 -7.74
CA ASP A 44 7.25 13.20 -7.84
C ASP A 44 6.65 13.61 -6.49
N PRO A 45 6.28 14.89 -6.33
CA PRO A 45 5.66 15.38 -5.10
C PRO A 45 4.24 14.83 -4.85
N LYS A 46 3.71 14.00 -5.73
CA LYS A 46 2.30 13.58 -5.71
C LYS A 46 2.06 12.29 -4.93
N ASP A 47 3.10 11.47 -4.70
CA ASP A 47 2.91 10.20 -4.01
C ASP A 47 2.86 10.39 -2.50
N ASP A 48 1.82 9.84 -1.89
CA ASP A 48 1.67 9.77 -0.44
C ASP A 48 2.29 8.46 0.07
N ASN A 49 3.15 8.56 1.07
CA ASN A 49 3.88 7.43 1.64
C ASN A 49 3.47 7.19 3.09
N PHE A 50 3.23 5.93 3.43
CA PHE A 50 2.86 5.51 4.78
C PHE A 50 3.78 4.38 5.24
N VAL A 51 4.16 4.39 6.51
CA VAL A 51 5.03 3.39 7.09
C VAL A 51 4.43 2.77 8.34
N CYS A 52 4.85 1.52 8.59
CA CYS A 52 4.70 0.87 9.87
C CYS A 52 6.05 0.87 10.58
N MET A 53 6.07 1.43 11.80
CA MET A 53 7.23 1.46 12.67
C MET A 53 7.10 0.44 13.81
N HIS A 54 8.18 -0.27 14.11
CA HIS A 54 8.33 -1.07 15.33
C HIS A 54 9.54 -0.53 16.11
N GLY A 55 9.27 0.28 17.13
CA GLY A 55 10.29 1.15 17.73
C GLY A 55 10.78 2.18 16.69
N GLU A 56 12.09 2.23 16.48
CA GLU A 56 12.74 3.12 15.49
C GLU A 56 12.89 2.48 14.10
N LYS A 57 12.48 1.22 13.94
CA LYS A 57 12.65 0.46 12.69
C LYS A 57 11.41 0.54 11.82
N VAL A 58 11.60 0.87 10.54
CA VAL A 58 10.56 0.69 9.52
C VAL A 58 10.44 -0.81 9.20
N VAL A 59 9.23 -1.35 9.32
CA VAL A 59 8.97 -2.79 9.09
C VAL A 59 7.95 -3.06 7.98
N GLY A 60 7.33 -2.00 7.48
CA GLY A 60 6.43 -2.07 6.33
C GLY A 60 6.20 -0.67 5.74
N HIS A 61 5.88 -0.65 4.46
CA HIS A 61 5.69 0.55 3.67
C HIS A 61 4.57 0.37 2.64
N ILE A 62 3.81 1.43 2.39
CA ILE A 62 2.87 1.54 1.28
C ILE A 62 3.03 2.91 0.61
N SER A 63 3.18 2.91 -0.71
CA SER A 63 3.20 4.10 -1.55
C SER A 63 1.92 4.18 -2.38
N VAL A 64 1.32 5.37 -2.45
CA VAL A 64 0.03 5.60 -3.09
C VAL A 64 0.07 6.86 -3.94
N ASN A 65 -0.30 6.74 -5.21
CA ASN A 65 -0.49 7.87 -6.12
C ASN A 65 -1.98 8.28 -6.15
N PRO A 66 -2.34 9.47 -5.65
CA PRO A 66 -3.74 9.89 -5.55
C PRO A 66 -4.37 10.32 -6.88
N LEU A 67 -3.58 10.50 -7.93
CA LEU A 67 -4.02 11.04 -9.21
C LEU A 67 -3.51 10.21 -10.39
N SER A 68 -3.48 8.89 -10.24
CA SER A 68 -3.03 8.02 -11.31
C SER A 68 -3.90 8.18 -12.56
N LYS A 69 -3.36 8.84 -13.59
CA LYS A 69 -3.99 8.91 -14.91
C LYS A 69 -4.08 7.53 -15.57
N ARG A 70 -3.26 6.58 -15.12
CA ARG A 70 -3.20 5.22 -15.67
C ARG A 70 -4.43 4.38 -15.35
N ARG A 71 -5.25 4.79 -14.34
CA ARG A 71 -6.37 3.99 -13.81
C ARG A 71 -7.64 4.82 -13.61
N ASN A 72 -8.08 5.53 -14.64
CA ASN A 72 -9.37 6.28 -14.63
C ASN A 72 -9.57 7.19 -13.41
N GLY A 73 -8.48 7.78 -12.89
CA GLY A 73 -8.55 8.67 -11.74
C GLY A 73 -8.72 7.96 -10.40
N SER A 74 -8.27 6.71 -10.26
CA SER A 74 -8.26 6.02 -8.96
C SER A 74 -7.11 6.48 -8.06
N VAL A 75 -7.26 6.25 -6.76
CA VAL A 75 -6.17 6.27 -5.78
C VAL A 75 -5.38 4.97 -5.96
N PHE A 76 -4.21 5.05 -6.59
CA PHE A 76 -3.47 3.87 -7.01
C PHE A 76 -2.37 3.48 -6.03
N VAL A 77 -2.41 2.24 -5.52
CA VAL A 77 -1.33 1.67 -4.71
C VAL A 77 -0.18 1.27 -5.63
N ILE A 78 0.97 1.90 -5.46
CA ILE A 78 2.18 1.63 -6.25
C ILE A 78 2.89 0.41 -5.67
N ASN A 79 3.19 0.45 -4.37
CA ASN A 79 3.87 -0.61 -3.65
C ASN A 79 3.22 -0.84 -2.29
N LEU A 80 3.23 -2.10 -1.83
CA LEU A 80 2.88 -2.49 -0.46
C LEU A 80 3.81 -3.61 -0.02
N VAL A 81 4.76 -3.30 0.84
CA VAL A 81 5.79 -4.23 1.29
C VAL A 81 5.83 -4.33 2.81
N VAL A 82 6.02 -5.55 3.32
CA VAL A 82 6.25 -5.84 4.75
C VAL A 82 7.44 -6.77 4.88
N LEU A 83 8.40 -6.43 5.73
CA LEU A 83 9.57 -7.27 6.01
C LEU A 83 9.14 -8.71 6.33
N PRO A 84 9.81 -9.75 5.78
CA PRO A 84 9.42 -11.13 5.94
C PRO A 84 9.19 -11.55 7.39
N SER A 85 10.06 -11.15 8.32
CA SER A 85 9.96 -11.47 9.75
C SER A 85 8.79 -10.80 10.48
N TYR A 86 8.11 -9.84 9.83
CA TYR A 86 6.96 -9.10 10.38
C TYR A 86 5.64 -9.42 9.68
N ARG A 87 5.64 -10.35 8.72
CA ARG A 87 4.42 -10.78 8.01
C ARG A 87 3.46 -11.54 8.91
N ARG A 88 2.21 -11.67 8.45
CA ARG A 88 1.11 -12.37 9.14
C ARG A 88 0.71 -11.76 10.49
N GLN A 89 1.11 -10.52 10.77
CA GLN A 89 0.80 -9.76 11.98
C GLN A 89 -0.18 -8.60 11.70
N GLY A 90 -0.88 -8.61 10.57
CA GLY A 90 -1.87 -7.58 10.20
C GLY A 90 -1.26 -6.27 9.68
N ILE A 91 0.07 -6.16 9.52
CA ILE A 91 0.74 -4.91 9.17
C ILE A 91 0.29 -4.38 7.80
N ALA A 92 0.26 -5.22 6.77
CA ALA A 92 -0.18 -4.82 5.43
C ALA A 92 -1.63 -4.30 5.45
N GLN A 93 -2.53 -4.99 6.15
CA GLN A 93 -3.92 -4.60 6.34
C GLN A 93 -4.04 -3.22 7.01
N ASN A 94 -3.26 -2.96 8.06
CA ASN A 94 -3.29 -1.67 8.77
C ASN A 94 -2.62 -0.55 7.98
N LEU A 95 -1.63 -0.83 7.12
CA LEU A 95 -1.08 0.14 6.18
C LEU A 95 -2.15 0.58 5.16
N ILE A 96 -2.89 -0.36 4.58
CA ILE A 96 -4.03 -0.07 3.69
C ILE A 96 -5.05 0.80 4.43
N LEU A 97 -5.45 0.41 5.65
CA LEU A 97 -6.42 1.17 6.46
C LEU A 97 -5.95 2.61 6.72
N THR A 98 -4.65 2.79 7.02
CA THR A 98 -4.07 4.11 7.28
C THR A 98 -4.16 5.00 6.04
N ALA A 99 -3.83 4.47 4.86
CA ALA A 99 -3.96 5.17 3.59
C ALA A 99 -5.44 5.48 3.27
N VAL A 100 -6.33 4.51 3.42
CA VAL A 100 -7.77 4.67 3.19
C VAL A 100 -8.36 5.77 4.06
N LYS A 101 -8.09 5.77 5.37
CA LYS A 101 -8.56 6.81 6.31
C LYS A 101 -8.05 8.20 5.94
N PHE A 102 -6.81 8.28 5.45
CA PHE A 102 -6.25 9.55 4.98
C PHE A 102 -7.03 10.11 3.77
N TYR A 103 -7.38 9.26 2.78
CA TYR A 103 -8.11 9.70 1.60
C TYR A 103 -9.60 9.97 1.88
N ILE A 104 -10.24 9.23 2.78
CA ILE A 104 -11.59 9.54 3.26
C ILE A 104 -11.62 10.94 3.90
N LYS A 105 -10.65 11.25 4.75
CA LYS A 105 -10.53 12.60 5.36
C LYS A 105 -10.33 13.71 4.33
N LYS A 106 -9.70 13.41 3.18
CA LYS A 106 -9.58 14.34 2.04
C LYS A 106 -10.85 14.42 1.19
N SER A 107 -11.94 13.77 1.59
CA SER A 107 -13.21 13.68 0.85
C SER A 107 -13.06 13.11 -0.57
N THR A 108 -12.09 12.23 -0.76
CA THR A 108 -11.87 11.55 -2.03
C THR A 108 -12.94 10.49 -2.23
N LYS A 109 -13.68 10.59 -3.35
CA LYS A 109 -14.70 9.60 -3.75
C LYS A 109 -14.18 8.56 -4.74
N LEU A 110 -12.91 8.66 -5.11
CA LEU A 110 -12.26 7.76 -6.05
C LEU A 110 -12.05 6.38 -5.39
N PRO A 111 -12.18 5.28 -6.15
CA PRO A 111 -11.81 3.97 -5.64
C PRO A 111 -10.31 3.89 -5.40
N MET A 112 -9.88 2.98 -4.53
CA MET A 112 -8.49 2.57 -4.44
C MET A 112 -8.26 1.40 -5.37
N SER A 113 -7.19 1.47 -6.16
CA SER A 113 -6.82 0.42 -7.13
C SER A 113 -5.43 -0.11 -6.84
N ILE A 114 -5.21 -1.38 -7.13
CA ILE A 114 -3.90 -2.03 -7.03
C ILE A 114 -3.74 -3.05 -8.15
N THR A 115 -2.51 -3.23 -8.64
CA THR A 115 -2.14 -4.37 -9.50
C THR A 115 -1.41 -5.43 -8.68
N VAL A 116 -1.57 -6.68 -9.08
CA VAL A 116 -0.90 -7.82 -8.44
C VAL A 116 -0.68 -8.92 -9.46
N ASP A 117 0.49 -9.56 -9.43
CA ASP A 117 0.80 -10.70 -10.28
C ASP A 117 -0.16 -11.86 -9.98
N LYS A 118 -0.60 -12.56 -11.04
CA LYS A 118 -1.61 -13.63 -10.93
C LYS A 118 -1.15 -14.83 -10.08
N ASP A 119 0.14 -15.02 -9.96
CA ASP A 119 0.76 -16.05 -9.13
C ASP A 119 0.96 -15.62 -7.66
N ASN A 120 0.86 -14.32 -7.36
CA ASN A 120 0.97 -13.81 -5.98
C ASN A 120 -0.32 -14.05 -5.18
N LEU A 121 -0.66 -15.34 -5.00
CA LEU A 121 -1.88 -15.75 -4.28
C LEU A 121 -2.00 -15.20 -2.85
N PRO A 122 -0.90 -15.05 -2.07
CA PRO A 122 -0.99 -14.41 -0.76
C PRO A 122 -1.47 -12.96 -0.79
N ALA A 123 -0.98 -12.17 -1.75
CA ALA A 123 -1.39 -10.76 -1.90
C ALA A 123 -2.83 -10.67 -2.40
N ILE A 124 -3.22 -11.47 -3.39
CA ILE A 124 -4.61 -11.53 -3.91
C ILE A 124 -5.59 -11.83 -2.78
N LYS A 125 -5.30 -12.87 -1.95
CA LYS A 125 -6.14 -13.22 -0.80
C LYS A 125 -6.22 -12.10 0.23
N LEU A 126 -5.11 -11.37 0.46
CA LEU A 126 -5.12 -10.21 1.35
C LEU A 126 -6.05 -9.12 0.82
N TYR A 127 -5.90 -8.74 -0.46
CA TYR A 127 -6.69 -7.66 -1.06
C TYR A 127 -8.17 -7.99 -1.09
N GLN A 128 -8.54 -9.20 -1.51
CA GLN A 128 -9.93 -9.65 -1.47
C GLN A 128 -10.50 -9.65 -0.05
N LYS A 129 -9.72 -10.13 0.93
CA LYS A 129 -10.12 -10.14 2.34
C LYS A 129 -10.42 -8.74 2.88
N VAL A 130 -9.70 -7.72 2.43
CA VAL A 130 -9.90 -6.34 2.87
C VAL A 130 -10.86 -5.52 1.99
N GLY A 131 -11.55 -6.16 1.05
CA GLY A 131 -12.66 -5.53 0.31
C GLY A 131 -12.31 -5.04 -1.09
N PHE A 132 -11.18 -5.47 -1.67
CA PHE A 132 -10.92 -5.28 -3.09
C PHE A 132 -11.57 -6.39 -3.92
N GLU A 133 -12.01 -6.04 -5.12
CA GLU A 133 -12.57 -6.94 -6.11
C GLU A 133 -11.72 -6.96 -7.37
N ILE A 134 -11.51 -8.14 -7.94
CA ILE A 134 -10.83 -8.27 -9.23
C ILE A 134 -11.71 -7.62 -10.30
N LYS A 135 -11.14 -6.70 -11.07
CA LYS A 135 -11.78 -6.09 -12.23
C LYS A 135 -11.24 -6.69 -13.50
N GLN A 136 -12.11 -6.81 -14.50
CA GLN A 136 -11.66 -7.14 -15.85
C GLN A 136 -10.95 -5.92 -16.46
N PRO A 137 -9.93 -6.12 -17.31
CA PRO A 137 -9.27 -5.02 -18.01
C PRO A 137 -10.30 -4.22 -18.81
N ILE A 138 -10.26 -2.89 -18.67
CA ILE A 138 -11.23 -1.98 -19.31
C ILE A 138 -10.85 -1.69 -20.76
N CYS A 139 -9.59 -1.91 -21.17
CA CYS A 139 -9.12 -1.74 -22.53
C CYS A 139 -7.92 -2.65 -22.86
N GLU A 140 -7.64 -2.81 -24.16
CA GLU A 140 -6.56 -3.64 -24.67
C GLU A 140 -5.15 -3.20 -24.22
N ILE A 141 -5.00 -1.94 -23.77
CA ILE A 141 -3.72 -1.38 -23.28
C ILE A 141 -3.38 -1.91 -21.87
N ASP A 142 -4.39 -2.38 -21.12
CA ASP A 142 -4.22 -2.94 -19.77
C ASP A 142 -4.07 -4.47 -19.77
N GLN A 143 -3.90 -5.09 -20.94
CA GLN A 143 -3.64 -6.52 -21.08
C GLN A 143 -2.16 -6.83 -20.78
N ASP A 144 -1.74 -6.59 -19.56
CA ASP A 144 -0.66 -7.37 -18.99
C ASP A 144 -1.26 -8.71 -18.57
N ASP A 145 -1.09 -9.73 -19.39
CA ASP A 145 -1.66 -11.06 -19.16
C ASP A 145 -1.16 -11.71 -17.85
N GLU A 146 -0.19 -11.10 -17.18
CA GLU A 146 0.43 -11.60 -15.95
C GLU A 146 -0.14 -10.97 -14.65
N GLN A 147 -0.88 -9.85 -14.74
CA GLN A 147 -1.40 -9.14 -13.56
C GLN A 147 -2.92 -9.08 -13.49
N TYR A 148 -3.45 -9.05 -12.27
CA TYR A 148 -4.81 -8.63 -11.97
C TYR A 148 -4.85 -7.17 -11.54
N ILE A 149 -5.94 -6.48 -11.91
CA ILE A 149 -6.32 -5.19 -11.35
C ILE A 149 -7.39 -5.45 -10.30
N LEU A 150 -7.23 -4.91 -9.11
CA LEU A 150 -8.23 -4.95 -8.06
C LEU A 150 -8.62 -3.53 -7.67
N ASP A 151 -9.93 -3.29 -7.54
CA ASP A 151 -10.49 -2.03 -7.09
C ASP A 151 -11.34 -2.23 -5.84
N GLY A 152 -11.36 -1.22 -4.97
CA GLY A 152 -12.23 -1.20 -3.81
C GLY A 152 -12.67 0.22 -3.46
N LYS A 153 -13.95 0.39 -3.07
CA LYS A 153 -14.43 1.66 -2.52
C LYS A 153 -13.80 1.89 -1.16
N LEU A 154 -13.30 3.10 -0.91
CA LEU A 154 -12.57 3.43 0.33
C LEU A 154 -13.38 3.09 1.58
N GLU A 155 -14.68 3.45 1.59
CA GLU A 155 -15.56 3.19 2.74
C GLU A 155 -15.80 1.70 2.98
N ASN A 156 -15.85 0.90 1.91
CA ASN A 156 -16.01 -0.55 2.03
C ASN A 156 -14.75 -1.20 2.59
N ILE A 157 -13.57 -0.78 2.10
CA ILE A 157 -12.28 -1.26 2.60
C ILE A 157 -12.13 -0.91 4.09
N GLU A 158 -12.40 0.35 4.48
CA GLU A 158 -12.33 0.79 5.86
C GLU A 158 -13.21 -0.09 6.76
N LYS A 159 -14.50 -0.20 6.44
CA LYS A 159 -15.47 -0.99 7.20
C LYS A 159 -15.07 -2.46 7.30
N THR A 160 -14.58 -3.05 6.21
CA THR A 160 -14.17 -4.45 6.18
C THR A 160 -12.98 -4.68 7.11
N ILE A 161 -11.96 -3.80 7.08
CA ILE A 161 -10.78 -3.94 7.92
C ILE A 161 -11.12 -3.71 9.40
N GLU A 162 -11.98 -2.76 9.72
CA GLU A 162 -12.41 -2.51 11.10
C GLU A 162 -13.18 -3.68 11.69
N ASN A 163 -14.05 -4.33 10.92
CA ASN A 163 -14.75 -5.55 11.35
C ASN A 163 -13.76 -6.70 11.64
N ILE A 164 -12.79 -6.95 10.74
CA ILE A 164 -11.78 -7.99 10.95
C ILE A 164 -10.97 -7.73 12.23
N THR A 165 -10.65 -6.46 12.49
CA THR A 165 -9.83 -6.10 13.66
C THR A 165 -10.62 -6.26 14.96
N SER A 166 -11.91 -5.90 14.97
CA SER A 166 -12.77 -6.05 16.15
C SER A 166 -13.02 -7.52 16.50
N GLU A 167 -13.23 -8.38 15.52
CA GLU A 167 -13.40 -9.83 15.73
C GLU A 167 -12.12 -10.49 16.28
N SER A 168 -10.95 -9.95 15.96
CA SER A 168 -9.66 -10.46 16.45
C SER A 168 -9.38 -10.11 17.92
N CYS A 169 -10.01 -9.05 18.44
CA CYS A 169 -9.87 -8.63 19.83
C CYS A 169 -10.77 -9.42 20.82
N CYS A 170 -11.73 -10.18 20.29
CA CYS A 170 -12.68 -10.96 21.12
C CYS A 170 -12.26 -12.44 21.31
N LYS A 171 -11.08 -12.83 20.85
CA LYS A 171 -10.49 -14.16 21.02
C LYS A 171 -9.23 -14.09 21.86
#